data_494d03930e64c4810bfd8bc37252332f
#
_entry.id   494d03930e64c4810bfd8bc37252332f
#
_cell.length_a   1.000
_cell.length_b   1.000
_cell.length_c   1.000
_cell.angle_alpha   90.00
_cell.angle_beta   90.00
_cell.angle_gamma   90.00
#
_symmetry.space_group_name_H-M   'P 1'
#
loop_
_entity.id
_entity.type
_entity.pdbx_description
1 polymer ?
#
loop_
_entity_poly.entity_id
_entity_poly.type
_entity_poly.pdbx_seq_one_letter_code
_entity_poly.pdbx_strand_id
1 'polypeptide(L)'
;MQRREWLLVVGWLVLVGCGSRAAQVKGDPPVTKAPALAESEDEIKLVSNQEGGVPDNYRVKFTTTAGDFVVEIHKDWAPIGAERFHELIEAKFYDDCKFFRVIQKPEPFMVQFGICADPKVMDKWRDAKIKDDPVRRSNKKGYLTFATSGPNSRTTQVFINYKANNFLDNQGFAPFGEVVEGMDVVESLYSGYGGAPSDQQPRIQKEGNKFLEASFPKLDGIKKTTFVKK
;
A
#
# COMPACT_ATOMS: atom_id res chain seq x y z
N MET A 1 -9.88 24.06 -33.98
CA MET A 1 -8.47 24.42 -34.31
C MET A 1 -7.96 25.38 -33.24
N GLN A 2 -7.20 24.93 -32.26
CA GLN A 2 -6.28 25.76 -31.46
C GLN A 2 -5.29 24.83 -30.77
N ARG A 3 -4.08 24.79 -31.29
CA ARG A 3 -2.91 24.17 -30.69
C ARG A 3 -2.43 25.08 -29.57
N ARG A 4 -2.13 24.53 -28.40
CA ARG A 4 -1.35 25.20 -27.35
C ARG A 4 -0.05 24.45 -27.13
N GLU A 5 1.00 25.14 -27.43
CA GLU A 5 2.39 24.71 -27.38
C GLU A 5 2.89 24.65 -25.93
N TRP A 6 3.76 23.67 -25.66
CA TRP A 6 4.51 23.51 -24.42
C TRP A 6 5.83 24.25 -24.54
N LEU A 7 6.04 25.26 -23.72
CA LEU A 7 7.33 25.94 -23.58
C LEU A 7 8.21 25.21 -22.56
N LEU A 8 9.32 24.72 -23.07
CA LEU A 8 10.51 24.27 -22.33
C LEU A 8 11.21 25.48 -21.72
N VAL A 9 11.50 25.43 -20.41
CA VAL A 9 12.45 26.35 -19.78
C VAL A 9 13.69 25.57 -19.40
N VAL A 10 14.76 25.86 -20.13
CA VAL A 10 16.12 25.37 -19.92
C VAL A 10 16.91 26.44 -19.18
N GLY A 11 17.69 26.01 -18.22
CA GLY A 11 18.98 26.63 -17.95
C GLY A 11 19.09 27.53 -16.74
N TRP A 12 19.99 27.39 -15.85
CA TRP A 12 21.34 27.97 -15.91
C TRP A 12 22.21 27.45 -14.76
N LEU A 13 23.34 26.92 -15.14
CA LEU A 13 24.48 26.64 -14.27
C LEU A 13 25.16 27.96 -13.88
N VAL A 14 25.52 28.14 -12.61
CA VAL A 14 26.55 29.09 -12.20
C VAL A 14 27.56 28.37 -11.30
N LEU A 15 28.78 28.25 -11.84
CA LEU A 15 30.02 27.86 -11.16
C LEU A 15 30.72 29.13 -10.61
N VAL A 16 31.05 29.15 -9.35
CA VAL A 16 32.14 29.98 -8.76
C VAL A 16 32.58 29.24 -7.50
N GLY A 17 33.76 28.71 -7.27
CA GLY A 17 35.06 29.31 -7.35
C GLY A 17 35.72 29.25 -5.96
N CYS A 18 36.63 28.35 -5.78
CA CYS A 18 37.80 28.18 -4.93
C CYS A 18 38.03 29.15 -3.75
N GLY A 19 38.41 28.59 -2.56
CA GLY A 19 38.97 29.30 -1.44
C GLY A 19 39.42 28.39 -0.31
N SER A 20 40.61 27.83 -0.38
CA SER A 20 41.29 27.07 0.68
C SER A 20 41.62 27.93 1.89
N ARG A 21 41.27 27.48 3.09
CA ARG A 21 41.98 27.95 4.31
C ARG A 21 42.01 26.83 5.35
N ALA A 22 43.19 26.34 5.62
CA ALA A 22 43.52 25.43 6.70
C ALA A 22 43.38 26.15 8.07
N ALA A 23 42.75 25.51 9.03
CA ALA A 23 42.79 25.91 10.45
C ALA A 23 42.94 24.66 11.33
N GLN A 24 43.81 24.78 12.29
CA GLN A 24 44.42 23.77 13.14
C GLN A 24 43.46 23.05 14.07
N VAL A 25 43.77 21.77 14.27
CA VAL A 25 43.24 20.83 15.25
C VAL A 25 43.58 21.29 16.69
N LYS A 26 42.55 21.42 17.55
CA LYS A 26 42.71 21.36 19.00
C LYS A 26 42.01 20.07 19.47
N GLY A 27 42.76 19.29 20.26
CA GLY A 27 42.38 17.96 20.72
C GLY A 27 41.17 17.96 21.67
N ASP A 28 40.33 16.97 21.49
CA ASP A 28 39.20 16.64 22.35
C ASP A 28 39.67 15.83 23.59
N PRO A 29 38.96 15.99 24.73
CA PRO A 29 39.23 15.21 25.95
C PRO A 29 38.69 13.78 25.79
N PRO A 30 39.18 12.78 26.58
CA PRO A 30 38.88 11.40 26.42
C PRO A 30 37.40 11.08 26.74
N VAL A 31 36.71 10.42 25.79
CA VAL A 31 35.35 9.91 25.97
C VAL A 31 35.41 8.72 26.91
N THR A 32 34.78 8.87 28.06
CA THR A 32 34.53 7.79 29.03
C THR A 32 33.47 6.83 28.46
N LYS A 33 33.87 5.60 28.24
CA LYS A 33 33.05 4.51 27.73
C LYS A 33 32.00 4.13 28.79
N ALA A 34 30.71 4.39 28.53
CA ALA A 34 29.61 3.87 29.33
C ALA A 34 29.52 2.35 29.20
N PRO A 35 29.14 1.60 30.26
CA PRO A 35 29.05 0.16 30.20
C PRO A 35 27.90 -0.24 29.26
N ALA A 36 28.19 -1.13 28.32
CA ALA A 36 27.21 -1.80 27.48
C ALA A 36 26.28 -2.65 28.39
N LEU A 37 24.99 -2.36 28.36
CA LEU A 37 23.99 -3.27 28.89
C LEU A 37 24.03 -4.54 28.03
N ALA A 38 24.39 -5.64 28.65
CA ALA A 38 24.34 -6.96 28.05
C ALA A 38 22.85 -7.30 27.83
N GLU A 39 22.39 -7.23 26.59
CA GLU A 39 21.13 -7.83 26.19
C GLU A 39 21.29 -9.34 26.34
N SER A 40 20.38 -9.96 27.10
CA SER A 40 20.41 -11.38 27.40
C SER A 40 20.24 -12.20 26.13
N GLU A 41 21.08 -13.22 25.95
CA GLU A 41 21.05 -14.13 24.77
C GLU A 41 19.70 -14.87 24.60
N ASP A 42 18.81 -14.77 25.58
CA ASP A 42 17.47 -15.36 25.56
C ASP A 42 16.45 -14.51 24.77
N GLU A 43 16.62 -13.20 24.61
CA GLU A 43 15.76 -12.37 23.75
C GLU A 43 16.07 -12.53 22.27
N ILE A 44 17.30 -12.86 21.90
CA ILE A 44 17.72 -13.07 20.50
C ILE A 44 17.18 -14.41 19.95
N LYS A 45 16.88 -15.39 20.80
CA LYS A 45 16.35 -16.69 20.37
C LYS A 45 14.85 -16.70 20.06
N LEU A 46 14.10 -15.68 20.47
CA LEU A 46 12.66 -15.58 20.19
C LEU A 46 12.33 -15.02 18.79
N VAL A 47 13.31 -14.47 18.09
CA VAL A 47 13.13 -13.88 16.74
C VAL A 47 13.56 -14.83 15.62
N SER A 48 14.23 -15.95 15.92
CA SER A 48 14.85 -16.81 14.88
C SER A 48 14.10 -18.10 14.55
N ASN A 49 12.86 -18.31 15.00
CA ASN A 49 12.07 -19.51 14.69
C ASN A 49 10.81 -19.17 13.89
N GLN A 50 10.96 -18.53 12.73
CA GLN A 50 9.97 -18.56 11.64
C GLN A 50 10.63 -19.17 10.41
N GLU A 51 10.93 -20.46 10.46
CA GLU A 51 11.08 -21.31 9.27
C GLU A 51 9.68 -21.58 8.68
N GLY A 52 9.02 -20.54 8.21
CA GLY A 52 7.73 -20.65 7.53
C GLY A 52 7.65 -19.56 6.50
N GLY A 53 8.03 -19.87 5.25
CA GLY A 53 7.74 -18.97 4.12
C GLY A 53 6.23 -18.68 4.04
N VAL A 54 5.85 -17.64 3.30
CA VAL A 54 4.45 -17.27 3.08
C VAL A 54 3.68 -18.49 2.57
N PRO A 55 2.56 -18.91 3.21
CA PRO A 55 1.78 -20.06 2.80
C PRO A 55 1.29 -19.95 1.35
N ASP A 56 1.13 -21.08 0.66
CA ASP A 56 0.61 -21.11 -0.71
C ASP A 56 -0.80 -20.54 -0.82
N ASN A 57 -1.61 -20.76 0.22
CA ASN A 57 -2.93 -20.15 0.35
C ASN A 57 -3.13 -19.74 1.81
N TYR A 58 -3.67 -18.53 2.01
CA TYR A 58 -4.02 -18.04 3.34
C TYR A 58 -5.25 -17.15 3.28
N ARG A 59 -5.93 -17.00 4.41
CA ARG A 59 -7.12 -16.16 4.52
C ARG A 59 -6.87 -14.98 5.44
N VAL A 60 -7.45 -13.85 5.07
CA VAL A 60 -7.42 -12.62 5.85
C VAL A 60 -8.83 -12.11 6.05
N LYS A 61 -9.20 -11.90 7.31
CA LYS A 61 -10.44 -11.23 7.69
C LYS A 61 -10.20 -9.73 7.77
N PHE A 62 -11.07 -8.98 7.11
CA PHE A 62 -11.19 -7.53 7.22
C PHE A 62 -12.38 -7.20 8.10
N THR A 63 -12.13 -6.57 9.25
CA THR A 63 -13.17 -5.96 10.07
C THR A 63 -13.28 -4.49 9.69
N THR A 64 -14.43 -4.09 9.17
CA THR A 64 -14.63 -2.74 8.63
C THR A 64 -15.75 -1.97 9.35
N THR A 65 -15.98 -0.73 8.96
CA THR A 65 -17.10 0.07 9.44
C THR A 65 -18.45 -0.40 8.91
N ALA A 66 -18.47 -1.05 7.73
CA ALA A 66 -19.67 -1.56 7.08
C ALA A 66 -20.00 -3.02 7.42
N GLY A 67 -19.08 -3.75 8.07
CA GLY A 67 -19.18 -5.17 8.38
C GLY A 67 -17.87 -5.90 8.13
N ASP A 68 -17.91 -7.23 8.21
CA ASP A 68 -16.74 -8.07 8.03
C ASP A 68 -16.77 -8.78 6.68
N PHE A 69 -15.60 -8.98 6.06
CA PHE A 69 -15.45 -9.85 4.91
C PHE A 69 -14.13 -10.63 4.99
N VAL A 70 -14.04 -11.73 4.28
CA VAL A 70 -12.85 -12.59 4.25
C VAL A 70 -12.35 -12.72 2.82
N VAL A 71 -11.04 -12.58 2.66
CA VAL A 71 -10.35 -12.84 1.39
C VAL A 71 -9.49 -14.08 1.51
N GLU A 72 -9.45 -14.89 0.45
CA GLU A 72 -8.48 -15.97 0.29
C GLU A 72 -7.42 -15.53 -0.73
N ILE A 73 -6.16 -15.69 -0.34
CA ILE A 73 -5.00 -15.33 -1.16
C ILE A 73 -4.40 -16.59 -1.74
N HIS A 74 -4.07 -16.54 -3.03
CA HIS A 74 -3.53 -17.63 -3.82
C HIS A 74 -2.16 -17.26 -4.38
N LYS A 75 -1.10 -17.79 -3.76
CA LYS A 75 0.29 -17.49 -4.15
C LYS A 75 0.59 -17.94 -5.58
N ASP A 76 -0.01 -19.02 -6.05
CA ASP A 76 0.14 -19.54 -7.41
C ASP A 76 -0.43 -18.60 -8.49
N TRP A 77 -1.37 -17.70 -8.13
CA TRP A 77 -1.93 -16.74 -9.09
C TRP A 77 -0.96 -15.60 -9.38
N ALA A 78 -0.38 -15.01 -8.32
CA ALA A 78 0.55 -13.89 -8.40
C ALA A 78 1.49 -13.90 -7.18
N PRO A 79 2.58 -14.69 -7.19
CA PRO A 79 3.40 -14.96 -6.02
C PRO A 79 4.00 -13.70 -5.38
N ILE A 80 4.51 -12.76 -6.19
CA ILE A 80 5.15 -11.53 -5.68
C ILE A 80 4.10 -10.63 -5.00
N GLY A 81 2.92 -10.51 -5.59
CA GLY A 81 1.80 -9.76 -5.00
C GLY A 81 1.28 -10.42 -3.72
N ALA A 82 1.14 -11.74 -3.69
CA ALA A 82 0.70 -12.48 -2.51
C ALA A 82 1.68 -12.34 -1.34
N GLU A 83 2.99 -12.43 -1.59
CA GLU A 83 4.03 -12.20 -0.58
C GLU A 83 3.98 -10.77 -0.04
N ARG A 84 3.92 -9.76 -0.91
CA ARG A 84 3.79 -8.36 -0.49
C ARG A 84 2.53 -8.13 0.35
N PHE A 85 1.41 -8.72 -0.03
CA PHE A 85 0.17 -8.58 0.74
C PHE A 85 0.29 -9.20 2.13
N HIS A 86 0.95 -10.37 2.25
CA HIS A 86 1.23 -11.01 3.53
C HIS A 86 2.07 -10.08 4.44
N GLU A 87 3.18 -9.53 3.93
CA GLU A 87 4.03 -8.56 4.65
C GLU A 87 3.23 -7.38 5.18
N LEU A 88 2.31 -6.83 4.36
CA LEU A 88 1.48 -5.68 4.74
C LEU A 88 0.46 -6.04 5.83
N ILE A 89 -0.10 -7.27 5.82
CA ILE A 89 -0.98 -7.75 6.88
C ILE A 89 -0.22 -7.96 8.18
N GLU A 90 0.96 -8.59 8.15
CA GLU A 90 1.83 -8.74 9.33
C GLU A 90 2.22 -7.39 9.94
N ALA A 91 2.56 -6.42 9.08
CA ALA A 91 2.87 -5.05 9.50
C ALA A 91 1.65 -4.25 9.97
N LYS A 92 0.42 -4.81 9.93
CA LYS A 92 -0.85 -4.13 10.22
C LYS A 92 -1.04 -2.84 9.39
N PHE A 93 -0.46 -2.82 8.19
CA PHE A 93 -0.43 -1.64 7.33
C PHE A 93 -1.84 -1.17 6.94
N TYR A 94 -2.78 -2.10 6.77
CA TYR A 94 -4.15 -1.78 6.36
C TYR A 94 -5.07 -1.38 7.51
N ASP A 95 -4.65 -1.57 8.76
CA ASP A 95 -5.46 -1.14 9.91
C ASP A 95 -5.67 0.37 9.84
N ASP A 96 -6.91 0.81 10.10
CA ASP A 96 -7.41 2.18 9.97
C ASP A 96 -7.40 2.80 8.56
N CYS A 97 -6.97 2.06 7.51
CA CYS A 97 -7.04 2.54 6.13
C CYS A 97 -8.49 2.79 5.70
N LYS A 98 -8.70 3.83 4.88
CA LYS A 98 -10.01 4.13 4.28
C LYS A 98 -10.12 3.54 2.87
N PHE A 99 -11.34 3.19 2.47
CA PHE A 99 -11.69 2.88 1.10
C PHE A 99 -11.85 4.18 0.32
N PHE A 100 -10.74 4.73 -0.16
CA PHE A 100 -10.68 6.09 -0.70
C PHE A 100 -11.20 6.23 -2.14
N ARG A 101 -11.53 5.11 -2.80
CA ARG A 101 -12.09 5.10 -4.15
C ARG A 101 -13.09 3.96 -4.28
N VAL A 102 -14.39 4.30 -4.39
CA VAL A 102 -15.48 3.34 -4.46
C VAL A 102 -16.34 3.66 -5.68
N ILE A 103 -16.11 2.95 -6.79
CA ILE A 103 -16.77 3.22 -8.08
C ILE A 103 -17.88 2.19 -8.31
N GLN A 104 -19.11 2.60 -8.03
CA GLN A 104 -20.31 1.80 -8.26
C GLN A 104 -21.25 2.43 -9.30
N LYS A 105 -21.12 3.73 -9.55
CA LYS A 105 -21.96 4.47 -10.51
C LYS A 105 -21.08 5.27 -11.49
N PRO A 106 -21.52 5.47 -12.74
CA PRO A 106 -22.77 4.96 -13.34
C PRO A 106 -22.78 3.45 -13.54
N GLU A 107 -21.62 2.79 -13.61
CA GLU A 107 -21.43 1.34 -13.67
C GLU A 107 -20.48 0.87 -12.57
N PRO A 108 -20.74 -0.31 -11.95
CA PRO A 108 -19.82 -0.90 -11.01
C PRO A 108 -18.45 -1.14 -11.66
N PHE A 109 -17.39 -0.79 -10.95
CA PHE A 109 -16.02 -1.03 -11.37
C PHE A 109 -15.21 -1.71 -10.26
N MET A 110 -14.83 -0.97 -9.21
CA MET A 110 -13.98 -1.50 -8.14
C MET A 110 -14.04 -0.63 -6.88
N VAL A 111 -13.53 -1.18 -5.77
CA VAL A 111 -13.17 -0.43 -4.56
C VAL A 111 -11.67 -0.53 -4.31
N GLN A 112 -11.00 0.58 -3.97
CA GLN A 112 -9.56 0.69 -3.78
C GLN A 112 -9.22 1.24 -2.40
N PHE A 113 -8.20 0.65 -1.78
CA PHE A 113 -7.64 1.02 -0.47
C PHE A 113 -6.11 0.83 -0.47
N GLY A 114 -5.44 1.09 0.67
CA GLY A 114 -4.00 0.84 0.81
C GLY A 114 -3.14 2.09 0.74
N ILE A 115 -3.70 3.25 1.12
CA ILE A 115 -2.93 4.40 1.58
C ILE A 115 -3.09 4.39 3.10
N CYS A 116 -1.97 4.22 3.83
CA CYS A 116 -2.00 4.04 5.28
C CYS A 116 -2.57 5.26 6.00
N ALA A 117 -3.28 5.02 7.10
CA ALA A 117 -3.82 6.05 7.97
C ALA A 117 -2.75 6.97 8.58
N ASP A 118 -1.59 6.40 8.93
CA ASP A 118 -0.44 7.12 9.47
C ASP A 118 0.59 7.43 8.36
N PRO A 119 0.85 8.72 8.07
CA PRO A 119 1.84 9.14 7.08
C PRO A 119 3.26 8.60 7.34
N LYS A 120 3.65 8.43 8.61
CA LYS A 120 4.98 7.89 8.97
C LYS A 120 5.14 6.43 8.57
N VAL A 121 4.06 5.66 8.69
CA VAL A 121 4.03 4.28 8.20
C VAL A 121 4.01 4.27 6.68
N MET A 122 3.22 5.15 6.06
CA MET A 122 3.16 5.30 4.61
C MET A 122 4.54 5.62 3.99
N ASP A 123 5.34 6.46 4.65
CA ASP A 123 6.68 6.84 4.16
C ASP A 123 7.63 5.64 4.00
N LYS A 124 7.51 4.60 4.83
CA LYS A 124 8.32 3.38 4.73
C LYS A 124 7.95 2.53 3.51
N TRP A 125 6.68 2.56 3.10
CA TRP A 125 6.14 1.66 2.09
C TRP A 125 5.90 2.32 0.73
N ARG A 126 5.81 3.64 0.68
CA ARG A 126 5.49 4.42 -0.52
C ARG A 126 6.34 4.06 -1.73
N ASP A 127 7.64 3.90 -1.51
CA ASP A 127 8.62 3.63 -2.56
C ASP A 127 9.11 2.17 -2.59
N ALA A 128 8.53 1.31 -1.74
CA ALA A 128 8.85 -0.11 -1.67
C ALA A 128 8.19 -0.89 -2.84
N LYS A 129 8.62 -0.60 -4.06
CA LYS A 129 8.08 -1.18 -5.29
C LYS A 129 8.41 -2.66 -5.40
N ILE A 130 7.49 -3.43 -5.99
CA ILE A 130 7.68 -4.83 -6.36
C ILE A 130 7.57 -5.01 -7.87
N LYS A 131 8.22 -6.07 -8.38
CA LYS A 131 8.10 -6.48 -9.78
C LYS A 131 6.68 -6.95 -10.09
N ASP A 132 6.28 -6.85 -11.34
CA ASP A 132 4.98 -7.34 -11.78
C ASP A 132 4.96 -8.88 -11.83
N ASP A 133 3.82 -9.45 -11.44
CA ASP A 133 3.50 -10.84 -11.72
C ASP A 133 2.89 -10.98 -13.11
N PRO A 134 3.06 -12.12 -13.79
CA PRO A 134 2.29 -12.41 -14.99
C PRO A 134 0.82 -12.58 -14.66
N VAL A 135 -0.06 -12.10 -15.52
CA VAL A 135 -1.51 -12.26 -15.37
C VAL A 135 -1.90 -13.72 -15.64
N ARG A 136 -2.12 -14.50 -14.59
CA ARG A 136 -2.52 -15.92 -14.66
C ARG A 136 -4.02 -16.10 -14.51
N ARG A 137 -4.73 -15.13 -13.98
CA ARG A 137 -6.18 -15.13 -13.76
C ARG A 137 -6.78 -13.84 -14.30
N SER A 138 -7.99 -13.96 -14.85
CA SER A 138 -8.74 -12.78 -15.29
C SER A 138 -9.37 -12.06 -14.11
N ASN A 139 -9.48 -10.72 -14.19
CA ASN A 139 -10.07 -9.87 -13.17
C ASN A 139 -11.59 -10.08 -13.08
N LYS A 140 -12.03 -11.04 -12.28
CA LYS A 140 -13.45 -11.35 -12.02
C LYS A 140 -14.00 -10.56 -10.85
N LYS A 141 -15.35 -10.53 -10.71
CA LYS A 141 -16.01 -9.99 -9.51
C LYS A 141 -15.45 -10.64 -8.24
N GLY A 142 -15.16 -9.84 -7.22
CA GLY A 142 -14.59 -10.26 -5.94
C GLY A 142 -13.09 -10.48 -5.94
N TYR A 143 -12.41 -10.43 -7.09
CA TYR A 143 -10.96 -10.66 -7.15
C TYR A 143 -10.18 -9.43 -6.71
N LEU A 144 -9.09 -9.70 -5.96
CA LEU A 144 -8.15 -8.71 -5.45
C LEU A 144 -6.96 -8.56 -6.37
N THR A 145 -6.59 -7.31 -6.66
CA THR A 145 -5.49 -6.98 -7.55
C THR A 145 -4.75 -5.75 -7.05
N PHE A 146 -3.41 -5.73 -7.16
CA PHE A 146 -2.64 -4.52 -6.86
C PHE A 146 -2.87 -3.44 -7.89
N ALA A 147 -3.07 -2.20 -7.42
CA ALA A 147 -3.02 -1.02 -8.28
C ALA A 147 -1.57 -0.74 -8.71
N THR A 148 -1.42 -0.19 -9.92
CA THR A 148 -0.13 0.18 -10.49
C THR A 148 -0.24 1.52 -11.21
N SER A 149 0.88 2.25 -11.30
CA SER A 149 1.05 3.47 -12.10
C SER A 149 1.97 3.23 -13.32
N GLY A 150 2.20 1.98 -13.68
CA GLY A 150 3.05 1.52 -14.77
C GLY A 150 3.85 0.29 -14.37
N PRO A 151 4.71 -0.23 -15.25
CA PRO A 151 5.46 -1.46 -14.99
C PRO A 151 6.29 -1.40 -13.70
N ASN A 152 6.24 -2.46 -12.90
CA ASN A 152 7.01 -2.62 -11.66
C ASN A 152 6.82 -1.46 -10.66
N SER A 153 5.61 -0.89 -10.57
CA SER A 153 5.31 0.25 -9.69
C SER A 153 4.33 -0.10 -8.55
N ARG A 154 3.93 -1.36 -8.42
CA ARG A 154 3.07 -1.83 -7.33
C ARG A 154 3.77 -1.63 -5.99
N THR A 155 3.05 -1.13 -4.98
CA THR A 155 3.57 -0.96 -3.60
C THR A 155 2.61 -1.52 -2.57
N THR A 156 1.54 -0.77 -2.23
CA THR A 156 0.62 -1.09 -1.12
C THR A 156 -0.85 -1.03 -1.50
N GLN A 157 -1.20 -0.33 -2.59
CA GLN A 157 -2.60 -0.12 -2.94
C GLN A 157 -3.18 -1.34 -3.64
N VAL A 158 -4.37 -1.75 -3.20
CA VAL A 158 -5.10 -2.91 -3.68
C VAL A 158 -6.53 -2.51 -4.03
N PHE A 159 -7.12 -3.16 -5.02
CA PHE A 159 -8.54 -3.01 -5.31
C PHE A 159 -9.26 -4.37 -5.37
N ILE A 160 -10.57 -4.34 -5.07
CA ILE A 160 -11.48 -5.47 -5.23
C ILE A 160 -12.43 -5.14 -6.38
N ASN A 161 -12.54 -6.04 -7.34
CA ASN A 161 -13.39 -5.86 -8.50
C ASN A 161 -14.89 -6.03 -8.16
N TYR A 162 -15.76 -5.10 -8.56
CA TYR A 162 -17.21 -5.20 -8.41
C TYR A 162 -17.89 -5.98 -9.54
N LYS A 163 -17.23 -6.11 -10.67
CA LYS A 163 -17.68 -6.90 -11.82
C LYS A 163 -16.49 -7.58 -12.51
N ALA A 164 -16.74 -8.33 -13.57
CA ALA A 164 -15.68 -8.80 -14.45
C ALA A 164 -15.08 -7.61 -15.22
N ASN A 165 -13.80 -7.33 -14.95
CA ASN A 165 -13.02 -6.24 -15.55
C ASN A 165 -11.90 -6.80 -16.43
N ASN A 166 -12.23 -7.72 -17.35
CA ASN A 166 -11.26 -8.48 -18.16
C ASN A 166 -10.32 -7.59 -18.98
N PHE A 167 -10.71 -6.34 -19.27
CA PHE A 167 -9.85 -5.38 -19.97
C PHE A 167 -8.58 -5.03 -19.18
N LEU A 168 -8.57 -5.23 -17.86
CA LEU A 168 -7.41 -5.03 -17.00
C LEU A 168 -6.33 -6.09 -17.21
N ASP A 169 -6.70 -7.27 -17.70
CA ASP A 169 -5.78 -8.38 -17.90
C ASP A 169 -4.67 -8.02 -18.89
N ASN A 170 -5.04 -7.37 -19.99
CA ASN A 170 -4.11 -6.89 -21.02
C ASN A 170 -3.26 -5.68 -20.58
N GLN A 171 -3.58 -5.10 -19.43
CA GLN A 171 -2.85 -3.98 -18.83
C GLN A 171 -1.89 -4.44 -17.72
N GLY A 172 -1.75 -5.75 -17.51
CA GLY A 172 -0.83 -6.33 -16.54
C GLY A 172 -1.34 -6.36 -15.09
N PHE A 173 -2.65 -6.17 -14.87
CA PHE A 173 -3.24 -6.29 -13.53
C PHE A 173 -3.45 -7.76 -13.17
N ALA A 174 -2.54 -8.34 -12.40
CA ALA A 174 -2.57 -9.74 -11.99
C ALA A 174 -3.33 -9.92 -10.67
N PRO A 175 -4.51 -10.60 -10.66
CA PRO A 175 -5.20 -10.96 -9.43
C PRO A 175 -4.37 -11.93 -8.59
N PHE A 176 -4.40 -11.76 -7.26
CA PHE A 176 -3.67 -12.59 -6.31
C PHE A 176 -4.58 -13.22 -5.23
N GLY A 177 -5.87 -12.92 -5.23
CA GLY A 177 -6.82 -13.43 -4.26
C GLY A 177 -8.26 -13.10 -4.62
N GLU A 178 -9.18 -13.59 -3.79
CA GLU A 178 -10.61 -13.38 -3.96
C GLU A 178 -11.35 -13.22 -2.63
N VAL A 179 -12.48 -12.50 -2.65
CA VAL A 179 -13.42 -12.44 -1.53
C VAL A 179 -14.19 -13.74 -1.48
N VAL A 180 -14.05 -14.47 -0.37
CA VAL A 180 -14.72 -15.77 -0.15
C VAL A 180 -15.93 -15.66 0.76
N GLU A 181 -16.00 -14.61 1.59
CA GLU A 181 -17.13 -14.32 2.48
C GLU A 181 -17.37 -12.80 2.54
N GLY A 182 -18.63 -12.37 2.62
CA GLY A 182 -19.00 -10.97 2.84
C GLY A 182 -18.83 -10.06 1.60
N MET A 183 -19.03 -10.59 0.38
CA MET A 183 -19.01 -9.74 -0.83
C MET A 183 -20.11 -8.68 -0.81
N ASP A 184 -21.25 -8.95 -0.19
CA ASP A 184 -22.35 -8.03 0.06
C ASP A 184 -21.91 -6.83 0.94
N VAL A 185 -21.05 -7.07 1.93
CA VAL A 185 -20.42 -6.00 2.74
C VAL A 185 -19.52 -5.14 1.86
N VAL A 186 -18.70 -5.74 1.00
CA VAL A 186 -17.84 -5.01 0.06
C VAL A 186 -18.69 -4.16 -0.89
N GLU A 187 -19.82 -4.66 -1.36
CA GLU A 187 -20.76 -3.94 -2.22
C GLU A 187 -21.54 -2.84 -1.48
N SER A 188 -21.69 -2.92 -0.15
CA SER A 188 -22.37 -1.91 0.66
C SER A 188 -21.51 -0.70 1.02
N LEU A 189 -20.20 -0.73 0.75
CA LEU A 189 -19.26 0.36 1.05
C LEU A 189 -19.72 1.68 0.45
N TYR A 190 -19.58 2.77 1.21
CA TYR A 190 -20.06 4.08 0.82
C TYR A 190 -19.41 4.58 -0.49
N SER A 191 -20.22 4.72 -1.52
CA SER A 191 -19.80 5.09 -2.87
C SER A 191 -20.12 6.54 -3.27
N GLY A 192 -20.67 7.34 -2.35
CA GLY A 192 -21.17 8.68 -2.68
C GLY A 192 -20.09 9.68 -3.10
N TYR A 193 -18.83 9.41 -2.78
CA TYR A 193 -17.69 10.23 -3.25
C TYR A 193 -17.06 9.69 -4.54
N GLY A 194 -17.39 8.47 -4.98
CA GLY A 194 -16.82 7.87 -6.17
C GLY A 194 -15.30 7.86 -6.19
N GLY A 195 -14.72 8.53 -7.18
CA GLY A 195 -13.26 8.68 -7.35
C GLY A 195 -12.67 9.96 -6.74
N ALA A 196 -13.47 10.91 -6.27
CA ALA A 196 -12.99 12.22 -5.83
C ALA A 196 -11.87 12.18 -4.78
N PRO A 197 -11.87 11.31 -3.76
CA PRO A 197 -10.74 11.22 -2.85
C PRO A 197 -9.47 10.75 -3.56
N SER A 198 -9.55 9.87 -4.57
CA SER A 198 -8.38 9.35 -5.28
C SER A 198 -7.63 10.41 -6.09
N ASP A 199 -8.26 11.53 -6.42
CA ASP A 199 -7.61 12.67 -7.09
C ASP A 199 -6.68 13.43 -6.13
N GLN A 200 -6.79 13.16 -4.83
CA GLN A 200 -6.02 13.78 -3.76
C GLN A 200 -4.97 12.82 -3.14
N GLN A 201 -4.58 11.74 -3.83
CA GLN A 201 -3.66 10.74 -3.27
C GLN A 201 -2.36 11.34 -2.67
N PRO A 202 -1.67 12.30 -3.30
CA PRO A 202 -0.49 12.90 -2.71
C PRO A 202 -0.77 13.54 -1.34
N ARG A 203 -1.95 14.13 -1.19
CA ARG A 203 -2.38 14.74 0.07
C ARG A 203 -2.78 13.70 1.11
N ILE A 204 -3.48 12.63 0.69
CA ILE A 204 -3.80 11.50 1.57
C ILE A 204 -2.52 10.87 2.11
N GLN A 205 -1.51 10.64 1.27
CA GLN A 205 -0.22 10.09 1.68
C GLN A 205 0.53 10.97 2.69
N LYS A 206 0.38 12.30 2.60
CA LYS A 206 1.06 13.27 3.46
C LYS A 206 0.33 13.53 4.78
N GLU A 207 -1.00 13.54 4.77
CA GLU A 207 -1.84 13.95 5.90
C GLU A 207 -2.63 12.79 6.53
N GLY A 208 -2.69 11.63 5.86
CA GLY A 208 -3.37 10.43 6.33
C GLY A 208 -4.87 10.62 6.56
N ASN A 209 -5.38 9.91 7.55
CA ASN A 209 -6.80 9.96 7.91
C ASN A 209 -7.26 11.35 8.36
N LYS A 210 -6.39 12.19 8.91
CA LYS A 210 -6.74 13.56 9.28
C LYS A 210 -7.36 14.34 8.12
N PHE A 211 -6.77 14.20 6.91
CA PHE A 211 -7.33 14.81 5.72
C PHE A 211 -8.63 14.14 5.27
N LEU A 212 -8.65 12.80 5.23
CA LEU A 212 -9.82 12.05 4.77
C LEU A 212 -11.05 12.29 5.65
N GLU A 213 -10.89 12.29 6.97
CA GLU A 213 -11.97 12.52 7.92
C GLU A 213 -12.54 13.95 7.86
N ALA A 214 -11.67 14.94 7.61
CA ALA A 214 -12.11 16.32 7.44
C ALA A 214 -12.82 16.57 6.10
N SER A 215 -12.36 15.95 5.00
CA SER A 215 -12.83 16.25 3.65
C SER A 215 -13.85 15.23 3.13
N PHE A 216 -13.80 13.99 3.61
CA PHE A 216 -14.62 12.85 3.16
C PHE A 216 -15.11 12.01 4.34
N PRO A 217 -15.86 12.59 5.30
CA PRO A 217 -16.18 11.95 6.59
C PRO A 217 -17.05 10.69 6.49
N LYS A 218 -17.69 10.43 5.34
CA LYS A 218 -18.54 9.25 5.13
C LYS A 218 -17.80 8.04 4.56
N LEU A 219 -16.48 8.14 4.32
CA LEU A 219 -15.72 6.99 3.83
C LEU A 219 -15.71 5.86 4.85
N ASP A 220 -16.09 4.67 4.41
CA ASP A 220 -15.84 3.47 5.16
C ASP A 220 -14.35 3.19 5.33
N GLY A 221 -14.01 2.48 6.40
CA GLY A 221 -12.63 2.16 6.74
C GLY A 221 -12.47 0.75 7.26
N ILE A 222 -11.26 0.26 7.12
CA ILE A 222 -10.80 -1.00 7.71
C ILE A 222 -10.42 -0.70 9.16
N LYS A 223 -11.07 -1.36 10.11
CA LYS A 223 -10.72 -1.25 11.54
C LYS A 223 -9.51 -2.11 11.88
N LYS A 224 -9.47 -3.30 11.28
CA LYS A 224 -8.43 -4.30 11.57
C LYS A 224 -8.37 -5.37 10.48
N THR A 225 -7.16 -5.87 10.25
CA THR A 225 -6.93 -7.07 9.44
C THR A 225 -6.32 -8.19 10.29
N THR A 226 -6.76 -9.44 10.09
CA THR A 226 -6.25 -10.61 10.83
C THR A 226 -6.18 -11.84 9.95
N PHE A 227 -5.11 -12.62 10.07
CA PHE A 227 -5.09 -13.96 9.51
C PHE A 227 -6.14 -14.84 10.20
N VAL A 228 -6.85 -15.64 9.41
CA VAL A 228 -7.81 -16.62 9.91
C VAL A 228 -7.44 -18.02 9.42
N LYS A 229 -7.68 -19.01 10.27
CA LYS A 229 -7.48 -20.41 9.89
C LYS A 229 -8.55 -20.80 8.87
N LYS A 230 -8.16 -21.69 7.93
CA LYS A 230 -9.12 -22.39 7.08
C LYS A 230 -10.03 -23.28 7.90
#